data_fd0696cf8f67371a47aecb0b966f6204
#
_entry.id   fd0696cf8f67371a47aecb0b966f6204
#
_cell.length_a   1.000
_cell.length_b   1.000
_cell.length_c   1.000
_cell.angle_alpha   90.00
_cell.angle_beta   90.00
_cell.angle_gamma   90.00
#
_symmetry.space_group_name_H-M   'P 1'
#
loop_
_entity.id
_entity.type
_entity.pdbx_description
1 polymer ?
#
loop_
_entity_poly.entity_id
_entity_poly.type
_entity_poly.pdbx_seq_one_letter_code
_entity_poly.pdbx_strand_id
1 'polypeptide(L)'
;MPSNKLNNMTNKAWLKFQKSWFIHNPPPRKKGVLVHPAKYPETMAQEFIEFFTKEGETVLDPMAGTGSTLVAALRAGRNSYGIELNQKYAKIAQEIIKEERNMLGESVKSLTSNVINGDASLATTYQLPLTDYVLTSPPYWDMLRAKGSENQKKRRDSAALDVHYSDDPNDMGNIADYEEFLEKLVNIYKGLKPLLREKAYLTIIVKNVKKGGKIYPLAWDIARELGACPPGLRGANCVRTLNSPGPAALR
;
A
#
# COMPACT_ATOMS: atom_id res chain seq x y z
N MET A 1 -23.28 24.90 7.08
CA MET A 1 -23.11 23.43 7.05
C MET A 1 -21.85 23.10 7.86
N PRO A 2 -21.83 22.03 8.64
CA PRO A 2 -20.59 21.67 9.36
C PRO A 2 -19.48 21.40 8.34
N SER A 3 -18.29 21.98 8.59
CA SER A 3 -17.13 21.76 7.72
C SER A 3 -16.71 20.30 7.75
N ASN A 4 -16.40 19.72 6.57
CA ASN A 4 -15.81 18.38 6.48
C ASN A 4 -14.47 18.35 7.25
N LYS A 5 -14.40 17.57 8.33
CA LYS A 5 -13.22 17.51 9.19
C LYS A 5 -12.16 16.52 8.67
N LEU A 6 -12.55 15.60 7.78
CA LEU A 6 -11.67 14.51 7.31
C LEU A 6 -10.83 14.89 6.08
N ASN A 7 -11.42 15.59 5.11
CA ASN A 7 -10.76 15.84 3.83
C ASN A 7 -11.25 17.15 3.18
N ASN A 8 -10.71 17.47 2.00
CA ASN A 8 -11.07 18.65 1.21
C ASN A 8 -12.15 18.37 0.16
N MET A 9 -12.77 17.20 0.17
CA MET A 9 -13.75 16.80 -0.85
C MET A 9 -15.07 17.54 -0.72
N THR A 10 -15.70 17.81 -1.86
CA THR A 10 -17.11 18.27 -1.91
C THR A 10 -18.04 17.14 -1.44
N ASN A 11 -19.23 17.49 -0.96
CA ASN A 11 -20.23 16.51 -0.54
C ASN A 11 -20.57 15.49 -1.66
N LYS A 12 -20.60 15.92 -2.92
CA LYS A 12 -20.84 15.05 -4.07
C LYS A 12 -19.70 14.05 -4.29
N ALA A 13 -18.44 14.50 -4.17
CA ALA A 13 -17.28 13.63 -4.28
C ALA A 13 -17.22 12.62 -3.12
N TRP A 14 -17.51 13.10 -1.91
CA TRP A 14 -17.63 12.25 -0.72
C TRP A 14 -18.65 11.10 -0.92
N LEU A 15 -19.87 11.40 -1.36
CA LEU A 15 -20.90 10.39 -1.61
C LEU A 15 -20.48 9.39 -2.68
N LYS A 16 -19.78 9.85 -3.74
CA LYS A 16 -19.29 8.97 -4.81
C LYS A 16 -18.22 7.99 -4.33
N PHE A 17 -17.43 8.36 -3.33
CA PHE A 17 -16.40 7.49 -2.77
C PHE A 17 -16.99 6.43 -1.82
N GLN A 18 -18.19 6.61 -1.26
CA GLN A 18 -18.82 5.68 -0.31
C GLN A 18 -19.39 4.41 -0.98
N LYS A 19 -18.76 3.93 -2.02
CA LYS A 19 -19.06 2.67 -2.68
C LYS A 19 -18.22 1.54 -2.11
N SER A 20 -18.69 0.30 -2.24
CA SER A 20 -17.99 -0.91 -1.77
C SER A 20 -17.04 -1.51 -2.81
N TRP A 21 -17.00 -0.98 -4.02
CA TRP A 21 -16.15 -1.46 -5.11
C TRP A 21 -15.60 -0.29 -5.92
N PHE A 22 -14.38 -0.47 -6.46
CA PHE A 22 -13.66 0.52 -7.24
C PHE A 22 -13.14 -0.12 -8.51
N ILE A 23 -13.24 0.57 -9.64
CA ILE A 23 -12.65 0.16 -10.91
C ILE A 23 -11.59 1.19 -11.27
N HIS A 24 -10.36 0.72 -11.40
CA HIS A 24 -9.23 1.52 -11.86
C HIS A 24 -8.59 0.84 -13.07
N ASN A 25 -8.61 1.52 -14.19
CA ASN A 25 -7.88 1.10 -15.38
C ASN A 25 -6.53 1.83 -15.38
N PRO A 26 -5.43 1.15 -15.01
CA PRO A 26 -4.12 1.80 -15.06
C PRO A 26 -3.81 2.21 -16.50
N PRO A 27 -3.20 3.40 -16.73
CA PRO A 27 -2.78 3.80 -18.05
C PRO A 27 -1.76 2.79 -18.63
N PRO A 28 -1.64 2.69 -19.96
CA PRO A 28 -0.63 1.86 -20.59
C PRO A 28 0.76 2.22 -20.05
N ARG A 29 1.52 1.22 -19.67
CA ARG A 29 2.88 1.43 -19.13
C ARG A 29 3.82 1.91 -20.22
N LYS A 30 4.65 2.90 -19.94
CA LYS A 30 5.74 3.31 -20.84
C LYS A 30 6.71 2.13 -21.01
N LYS A 31 7.18 1.90 -22.23
CA LYS A 31 8.22 0.89 -22.52
C LYS A 31 9.49 1.24 -21.72
N GLY A 32 10.11 0.26 -21.06
CA GLY A 32 11.36 0.45 -20.31
C GLY A 32 11.19 0.74 -18.80
N VAL A 33 9.97 0.90 -18.30
CA VAL A 33 9.76 1.04 -16.84
C VAL A 33 9.79 -0.34 -16.19
N LEU A 34 10.67 -0.51 -15.21
CA LEU A 34 10.77 -1.76 -14.45
C LEU A 34 9.41 -2.09 -13.81
N VAL A 35 8.91 -3.29 -14.11
CA VAL A 35 7.58 -3.71 -13.67
C VAL A 35 7.69 -4.37 -12.31
N HIS A 36 7.28 -3.65 -11.23
CA HIS A 36 7.11 -4.29 -9.93
C HIS A 36 5.94 -5.30 -9.99
N PRO A 37 6.12 -6.54 -9.52
CA PRO A 37 5.13 -7.61 -9.70
C PRO A 37 3.80 -7.37 -8.97
N ALA A 38 3.74 -6.47 -8.01
CA ALA A 38 2.58 -6.22 -7.15
C ALA A 38 2.20 -4.73 -7.03
N LYS A 39 2.40 -3.94 -8.11
CA LYS A 39 2.06 -2.51 -8.11
C LYS A 39 0.55 -2.31 -8.29
N TYR A 40 -0.10 -1.55 -7.39
CA TYR A 40 -1.47 -1.06 -7.57
C TYR A 40 -1.50 0.28 -8.33
N PRO A 41 -2.65 0.64 -8.96
CA PRO A 41 -2.77 1.89 -9.71
C PRO A 41 -2.59 3.12 -8.82
N GLU A 42 -1.76 4.06 -9.24
CA GLU A 42 -1.52 5.33 -8.55
C GLU A 42 -2.81 6.16 -8.42
N THR A 43 -3.69 6.09 -9.44
CA THR A 43 -5.01 6.74 -9.41
C THR A 43 -5.90 6.21 -8.29
N MET A 44 -5.84 4.90 -7.98
CA MET A 44 -6.54 4.34 -6.84
C MET A 44 -5.96 4.84 -5.53
N ALA A 45 -4.63 4.83 -5.40
CA ALA A 45 -3.96 5.37 -4.22
C ALA A 45 -4.34 6.84 -3.99
N GLN A 46 -4.35 7.64 -5.04
CA GLN A 46 -4.70 9.05 -4.97
C GLN A 46 -6.14 9.26 -4.46
N GLU A 47 -7.14 8.54 -5.01
CA GLU A 47 -8.53 8.62 -4.52
C GLU A 47 -8.64 8.31 -3.02
N PHE A 48 -7.92 7.29 -2.53
CA PHE A 48 -7.91 6.92 -1.11
C PHE A 48 -7.22 7.98 -0.26
N ILE A 49 -6.08 8.51 -0.70
CA ILE A 49 -5.36 9.57 -0.01
C ILE A 49 -6.22 10.83 0.10
N GLU A 50 -6.84 11.29 -0.98
CA GLU A 50 -7.73 12.44 -1.00
C GLU A 50 -8.95 12.26 -0.10
N PHE A 51 -9.45 11.02 0.04
CA PHE A 51 -10.58 10.73 0.91
C PHE A 51 -10.22 10.72 2.40
N PHE A 52 -9.05 10.19 2.77
CA PHE A 52 -8.66 10.01 4.17
C PHE A 52 -7.78 11.12 4.72
N THR A 53 -7.40 12.12 3.90
CA THR A 53 -6.51 13.20 4.31
C THR A 53 -6.92 14.56 3.76
N LYS A 54 -6.39 15.62 4.37
CA LYS A 54 -6.35 16.99 3.84
C LYS A 54 -5.03 17.27 3.16
N GLU A 55 -5.01 18.33 2.33
CA GLU A 55 -3.76 18.85 1.77
C GLU A 55 -2.77 19.22 2.87
N GLY A 56 -1.50 18.91 2.64
CA GLY A 56 -0.40 19.10 3.59
C GLY A 56 -0.29 18.05 4.68
N GLU A 57 -1.29 17.17 4.87
CA GLU A 57 -1.20 16.05 5.81
C GLU A 57 -0.20 14.97 5.35
N THR A 58 0.18 14.08 6.26
CA THR A 58 1.25 13.10 6.05
C THR A 58 0.70 11.71 5.82
N VAL A 59 1.17 11.06 4.74
CA VAL A 59 0.89 9.68 4.36
C VAL A 59 2.12 8.82 4.58
N LEU A 60 1.95 7.63 5.16
CA LEU A 60 3.01 6.63 5.33
C LEU A 60 2.67 5.36 4.56
N ASP A 61 3.66 4.83 3.84
CA ASP A 61 3.62 3.47 3.29
C ASP A 61 4.80 2.67 3.86
N PRO A 62 4.57 1.78 4.84
CA PRO A 62 5.64 0.99 5.46
C PRO A 62 6.21 -0.11 4.55
N MET A 63 5.63 -0.32 3.35
CA MET A 63 6.08 -1.32 2.36
C MET A 63 5.98 -0.72 0.96
N ALA A 64 6.76 0.36 0.74
CA ALA A 64 6.55 1.31 -0.34
C ALA A 64 6.81 0.76 -1.76
N GLY A 65 7.55 -0.35 -1.88
CA GLY A 65 7.93 -0.89 -3.18
C GLY A 65 8.60 0.16 -4.06
N THR A 66 8.06 0.37 -5.25
CA THR A 66 8.54 1.39 -6.19
C THR A 66 7.87 2.76 -6.00
N GLY A 67 7.21 3.02 -4.86
CA GLY A 67 6.75 4.35 -4.45
C GLY A 67 5.40 4.81 -4.99
N SER A 68 4.49 3.91 -5.37
CA SER A 68 3.18 4.29 -5.91
C SER A 68 2.35 5.16 -4.97
N THR A 69 2.35 4.84 -3.66
CA THR A 69 1.68 5.65 -2.63
C THR A 69 2.28 7.05 -2.56
N LEU A 70 3.61 7.16 -2.65
CA LEU A 70 4.31 8.42 -2.47
C LEU A 70 4.07 9.36 -3.67
N VAL A 71 4.10 8.82 -4.87
CA VAL A 71 3.73 9.55 -6.11
C VAL A 71 2.29 10.04 -6.02
N ALA A 72 1.37 9.17 -5.62
CA ALA A 72 -0.04 9.52 -5.47
C ALA A 72 -0.25 10.61 -4.41
N ALA A 73 0.50 10.56 -3.30
CA ALA A 73 0.46 11.57 -2.25
C ALA A 73 0.95 12.93 -2.75
N LEU A 74 2.06 12.98 -3.49
CA LEU A 74 2.54 14.22 -4.12
C LEU A 74 1.49 14.83 -5.05
N ARG A 75 0.91 14.04 -5.95
CA ARG A 75 -0.17 14.49 -6.85
C ARG A 75 -1.39 15.00 -6.11
N ALA A 76 -1.65 14.44 -4.95
CA ALA A 76 -2.74 14.85 -4.09
C ALA A 76 -2.40 16.04 -3.17
N GLY A 77 -1.18 16.59 -3.21
CA GLY A 77 -0.77 17.69 -2.34
C GLY A 77 -0.49 17.29 -0.89
N ARG A 78 -0.02 16.07 -0.65
CA ARG A 78 0.27 15.53 0.69
C ARG A 78 1.76 15.25 0.86
N ASN A 79 2.24 15.37 2.12
CA ASN A 79 3.55 14.84 2.48
C ASN A 79 3.51 13.31 2.48
N SER A 80 4.64 12.66 2.18
CA SER A 80 4.68 11.20 2.16
C SER A 80 6.02 10.65 2.61
N TYR A 81 5.96 9.51 3.29
CA TYR A 81 7.12 8.75 3.71
C TYR A 81 6.90 7.29 3.36
N GLY A 82 7.94 6.64 2.88
CA GLY A 82 7.93 5.21 2.58
C GLY A 82 9.07 4.50 3.27
N ILE A 83 8.83 3.24 3.66
CA ILE A 83 9.88 2.32 4.09
C ILE A 83 9.89 1.18 3.07
N GLU A 84 11.06 0.84 2.57
CA GLU A 84 11.24 -0.26 1.61
C GLU A 84 12.48 -1.07 1.97
N LEU A 85 12.28 -2.37 2.21
CA LEU A 85 13.35 -3.29 2.61
C LEU A 85 14.36 -3.50 1.49
N ASN A 86 13.88 -3.68 0.27
CA ASN A 86 14.73 -3.95 -0.89
C ASN A 86 15.39 -2.66 -1.39
N GLN A 87 16.71 -2.59 -1.27
CA GLN A 87 17.50 -1.40 -1.69
C GLN A 87 17.29 -1.02 -3.15
N LYS A 88 17.12 -2.01 -4.05
CA LYS A 88 16.86 -1.78 -5.47
C LYS A 88 15.54 -1.02 -5.67
N TYR A 89 14.47 -1.46 -4.98
CA TYR A 89 13.16 -0.81 -5.09
C TYR A 89 13.15 0.55 -4.39
N ALA A 90 13.82 0.70 -3.27
CA ALA A 90 13.97 1.99 -2.60
C ALA A 90 14.63 3.03 -3.51
N LYS A 91 15.73 2.67 -4.21
CA LYS A 91 16.39 3.55 -5.19
C LYS A 91 15.45 3.93 -6.35
N ILE A 92 14.74 2.95 -6.91
CA ILE A 92 13.77 3.19 -7.99
C ILE A 92 12.67 4.15 -7.52
N ALA A 93 12.15 3.96 -6.31
CA ALA A 93 11.15 4.85 -5.74
C ALA A 93 11.67 6.28 -5.58
N GLN A 94 12.89 6.46 -5.12
CA GLN A 94 13.53 7.77 -5.02
C GLN A 94 13.66 8.47 -6.39
N GLU A 95 14.06 7.74 -7.41
CA GLU A 95 14.15 8.26 -8.79
C GLU A 95 12.78 8.68 -9.32
N ILE A 96 11.76 7.82 -9.18
CA ILE A 96 10.39 8.11 -9.62
C ILE A 96 9.82 9.33 -8.90
N ILE A 97 10.04 9.44 -7.59
CA ILE A 97 9.60 10.62 -6.80
C ILE A 97 10.30 11.88 -7.29
N LYS A 98 11.60 11.82 -7.59
CA LYS A 98 12.35 12.95 -8.13
C LYS A 98 11.81 13.40 -9.49
N GLU A 99 11.53 12.45 -10.39
CA GLU A 99 10.93 12.75 -11.69
C GLU A 99 9.53 13.37 -11.55
N GLU A 100 8.70 12.81 -10.67
CA GLU A 100 7.35 13.34 -10.41
C GLU A 100 7.40 14.76 -9.84
N ARG A 101 8.31 15.04 -8.91
CA ARG A 101 8.52 16.41 -8.39
C ARG A 101 8.90 17.39 -9.49
N ASN A 102 9.79 16.99 -10.41
CA ASN A 102 10.19 17.84 -11.53
C ASN A 102 9.00 18.14 -12.46
N MET A 103 8.12 17.16 -12.68
CA MET A 103 6.91 17.35 -13.50
C MET A 103 5.88 18.25 -12.83
N LEU A 104 5.70 18.12 -11.51
CA LEU A 104 4.72 18.91 -10.75
C LEU A 104 5.22 20.33 -10.39
N GLY A 105 6.54 20.54 -10.40
CA GLY A 105 7.17 21.83 -10.23
C GLY A 105 6.85 22.54 -8.91
N GLU A 106 6.52 23.83 -8.98
CA GLU A 106 6.29 24.67 -7.80
C GLU A 106 5.12 24.22 -6.91
N SER A 107 4.14 23.53 -7.46
CA SER A 107 2.94 23.09 -6.71
C SER A 107 3.27 22.11 -5.56
N VAL A 108 4.40 21.42 -5.63
CA VAL A 108 4.83 20.45 -4.61
C VAL A 108 6.15 20.82 -3.92
N LYS A 109 6.62 22.05 -4.13
CA LYS A 109 7.92 22.50 -3.60
C LYS A 109 7.99 22.44 -2.08
N SER A 110 6.91 22.80 -1.40
CA SER A 110 6.79 22.78 0.06
C SER A 110 6.53 21.40 0.66
N LEU A 111 6.19 20.40 -0.17
CA LEU A 111 5.88 19.07 0.30
C LEU A 111 7.13 18.23 0.50
N THR A 112 7.10 17.33 1.46
CA THR A 112 8.13 16.30 1.65
C THR A 112 7.65 14.98 1.05
N SER A 113 8.53 14.29 0.33
CA SER A 113 8.31 12.90 -0.10
C SER A 113 9.65 12.17 -0.03
N ASN A 114 9.74 11.16 0.81
CA ASN A 114 10.99 10.48 1.09
C ASN A 114 10.80 8.97 1.24
N VAL A 115 11.78 8.18 0.77
CA VAL A 115 11.85 6.72 0.95
C VAL A 115 13.07 6.36 1.76
N ILE A 116 12.85 5.61 2.82
CA ILE A 116 13.88 5.04 3.69
C ILE A 116 14.11 3.59 3.25
N ASN A 117 15.36 3.24 2.95
CA ASN A 117 15.71 1.83 2.79
C ASN A 117 15.90 1.21 4.18
N GLY A 118 14.97 0.32 4.56
CA GLY A 118 14.96 -0.27 5.89
C GLY A 118 13.82 -1.26 6.13
N ASP A 119 13.81 -1.84 7.31
CA ASP A 119 12.78 -2.79 7.76
C ASP A 119 11.62 -2.04 8.42
N ALA A 120 10.38 -2.31 7.96
CA ALA A 120 9.17 -1.71 8.49
C ALA A 120 8.91 -2.05 9.97
N SER A 121 9.46 -3.15 10.48
CA SER A 121 9.39 -3.51 11.91
C SER A 121 10.13 -2.52 12.80
N LEU A 122 11.09 -1.78 12.23
CA LEU A 122 11.88 -0.76 12.90
C LEU A 122 11.37 0.67 12.64
N ALA A 123 10.15 0.84 12.14
CA ALA A 123 9.61 2.13 11.71
C ALA A 123 9.75 3.25 12.74
N THR A 124 9.62 2.95 14.03
CA THR A 124 9.72 3.93 15.13
C THR A 124 11.14 4.46 15.34
N THR A 125 12.16 3.82 14.76
CA THR A 125 13.58 4.25 14.87
C THR A 125 13.99 5.25 13.78
N TYR A 126 13.17 5.44 12.74
CA TYR A 126 13.54 6.22 11.54
C TYR A 126 13.18 7.70 11.60
N GLN A 127 12.93 8.27 12.76
CA GLN A 127 12.61 9.71 12.90
C GLN A 127 11.49 10.20 11.96
N LEU A 128 10.48 9.37 11.74
CA LEU A 128 9.32 9.70 10.92
C LEU A 128 8.41 10.71 11.65
N PRO A 129 7.77 11.64 10.92
CA PRO A 129 6.79 12.53 11.52
C PRO A 129 5.51 11.78 11.90
N LEU A 130 4.67 12.41 12.74
CA LEU A 130 3.34 11.89 13.00
C LEU A 130 2.52 11.83 11.70
N THR A 131 1.90 10.69 11.49
CA THR A 131 1.21 10.30 10.26
C THR A 131 -0.30 10.42 10.42
N ASP A 132 -0.96 10.99 9.44
CA ASP A 132 -2.42 11.14 9.38
C ASP A 132 -3.09 9.94 8.71
N TYR A 133 -2.38 9.29 7.78
CA TYR A 133 -2.91 8.17 7.01
C TYR A 133 -1.83 7.16 6.62
N VAL A 134 -2.11 5.88 6.81
CA VAL A 134 -1.29 4.79 6.30
C VAL A 134 -2.01 4.12 5.13
N LEU A 135 -1.36 4.05 3.98
CA LEU A 135 -1.82 3.31 2.80
C LEU A 135 -0.71 2.38 2.33
N THR A 136 -0.98 1.08 2.34
CA THR A 136 0.04 0.08 2.05
C THR A 136 -0.51 -1.17 1.38
N SER A 137 0.36 -1.88 0.68
CA SER A 137 0.09 -3.23 0.14
C SER A 137 1.26 -4.14 0.49
N PRO A 138 1.11 -5.00 1.51
CA PRO A 138 2.17 -5.90 1.93
C PRO A 138 2.50 -6.94 0.85
N PRO A 139 3.67 -7.59 0.92
CA PRO A 139 3.92 -8.78 0.14
C PRO A 139 2.82 -9.81 0.42
N TYR A 140 2.37 -10.49 -0.63
CA TYR A 140 1.37 -11.55 -0.47
C TYR A 140 2.10 -12.84 -0.08
N TRP A 141 1.63 -13.49 0.99
CA TRP A 141 2.19 -14.73 1.49
C TRP A 141 2.48 -15.73 0.38
N ASP A 142 3.75 -16.17 0.24
CA ASP A 142 4.26 -17.19 -0.68
C ASP A 142 3.77 -17.10 -2.15
N MET A 143 3.19 -15.95 -2.55
CA MET A 143 2.58 -15.80 -3.87
C MET A 143 3.60 -15.85 -5.01
N LEU A 144 4.82 -15.36 -4.77
CA LEU A 144 5.87 -15.34 -5.80
C LEU A 144 6.55 -16.71 -5.95
N ARG A 145 6.59 -17.52 -4.89
CA ARG A 145 7.11 -18.89 -4.89
C ARG A 145 6.10 -19.93 -5.37
N ALA A 146 4.79 -19.60 -5.31
CA ALA A 146 3.77 -20.50 -5.81
C ALA A 146 4.06 -20.83 -7.28
N LYS A 147 4.20 -22.12 -7.60
CA LYS A 147 4.31 -22.61 -8.98
C LYS A 147 3.08 -22.13 -9.74
N GLY A 148 3.17 -20.95 -10.34
CA GLY A 148 2.14 -20.40 -11.22
C GLY A 148 2.01 -21.29 -12.44
N SER A 149 0.90 -21.19 -13.17
CA SER A 149 0.78 -21.85 -14.46
C SER A 149 2.01 -21.48 -15.31
N GLU A 150 2.49 -22.39 -16.16
CA GLU A 150 3.65 -22.16 -17.05
C GLU A 150 3.57 -20.84 -17.81
N ASN A 151 2.35 -20.39 -18.13
CA ASN A 151 2.07 -19.12 -18.77
C ASN A 151 2.40 -17.89 -17.89
N GLN A 152 2.23 -17.98 -16.57
CA GLN A 152 2.61 -16.90 -15.66
C GLN A 152 4.13 -16.84 -15.45
N LYS A 153 4.78 -18.01 -15.40
CA LYS A 153 6.24 -18.11 -15.33
C LYS A 153 6.86 -17.54 -16.60
N LYS A 154 6.42 -17.96 -17.79
CA LYS A 154 6.88 -17.41 -19.09
C LYS A 154 6.66 -15.91 -19.21
N ARG A 155 5.54 -15.36 -18.70
CA ARG A 155 5.30 -13.90 -18.70
C ARG A 155 6.21 -13.16 -17.72
N ARG A 156 6.58 -13.74 -16.59
CA ARG A 156 7.54 -13.14 -15.65
C ARG A 156 8.96 -13.20 -16.20
N ASP A 157 9.36 -14.33 -16.73
CA ASP A 157 10.68 -14.53 -17.35
C ASP A 157 10.88 -13.61 -18.56
N SER A 158 9.85 -13.45 -19.41
CA SER A 158 9.90 -12.55 -20.58
C SER A 158 9.87 -11.05 -20.20
N ALA A 159 9.41 -10.71 -18.99
CA ALA A 159 9.34 -9.33 -18.50
C ALA A 159 10.49 -8.99 -17.54
N ALA A 160 11.48 -9.87 -17.37
CA ALA A 160 12.59 -9.74 -16.40
C ALA A 160 12.10 -9.37 -14.97
N LEU A 161 10.96 -9.94 -14.57
CA LEU A 161 10.38 -9.70 -13.25
C LEU A 161 11.05 -10.59 -12.20
N ASP A 162 11.41 -10.00 -11.07
CA ASP A 162 11.96 -10.76 -9.96
C ASP A 162 10.98 -11.86 -9.51
N VAL A 163 11.48 -13.09 -9.36
CA VAL A 163 10.70 -14.27 -8.99
C VAL A 163 10.48 -14.35 -7.48
N HIS A 164 11.22 -13.56 -6.71
CA HIS A 164 11.14 -13.36 -5.26
C HIS A 164 11.38 -11.88 -4.96
N TYR A 165 10.93 -11.42 -3.81
CA TYR A 165 11.07 -10.00 -3.45
C TYR A 165 12.53 -9.64 -3.11
N SER A 166 13.19 -10.47 -2.28
CA SER A 166 14.62 -10.33 -1.96
C SER A 166 15.16 -11.61 -1.30
N ASP A 167 16.49 -11.71 -1.18
CA ASP A 167 17.18 -12.76 -0.41
C ASP A 167 17.37 -12.34 1.06
N ASP A 168 16.83 -11.19 1.47
CA ASP A 168 16.91 -10.72 2.85
C ASP A 168 16.13 -11.65 3.78
N PRO A 169 16.72 -12.15 4.87
CA PRO A 169 16.05 -13.01 5.84
C PRO A 169 14.84 -12.33 6.51
N ASN A 170 14.80 -10.99 6.51
CA ASN A 170 13.67 -10.22 7.04
C ASN A 170 12.51 -10.09 6.05
N ASP A 171 12.71 -10.48 4.77
CA ASP A 171 11.65 -10.41 3.78
C ASP A 171 10.52 -11.38 4.12
N MET A 172 9.37 -10.82 4.44
CA MET A 172 8.18 -11.59 4.78
C MET A 172 7.67 -12.49 3.64
N GLY A 173 7.99 -12.15 2.39
CA GLY A 173 7.69 -12.99 1.24
C GLY A 173 8.39 -14.35 1.27
N ASN A 174 9.39 -14.51 2.15
CA ASN A 174 10.14 -15.76 2.36
C ASN A 174 9.56 -16.69 3.43
N ILE A 175 8.60 -16.22 4.23
CA ILE A 175 7.96 -17.01 5.28
C ILE A 175 7.05 -18.07 4.66
N ALA A 176 7.32 -19.35 4.94
CA ALA A 176 6.57 -20.45 4.38
C ALA A 176 5.28 -20.76 5.13
N ASP A 177 5.26 -20.53 6.45
CA ASP A 177 4.10 -20.71 7.32
C ASP A 177 3.17 -19.50 7.26
N TYR A 178 1.87 -19.76 7.18
CA TYR A 178 0.87 -18.69 7.04
C TYR A 178 0.64 -17.93 8.34
N GLU A 179 0.60 -18.63 9.45
CA GLU A 179 0.33 -18.00 10.76
C GLU A 179 1.53 -17.14 11.20
N GLU A 180 2.75 -17.64 10.97
CA GLU A 180 3.97 -16.85 11.19
C GLU A 180 4.02 -15.58 10.31
N PHE A 181 3.65 -15.71 9.03
CA PHE A 181 3.54 -14.56 8.14
C PHE A 181 2.51 -13.54 8.63
N LEU A 182 1.32 -14.02 9.01
CA LEU A 182 0.23 -13.19 9.52
C LEU A 182 0.63 -12.46 10.80
N GLU A 183 1.23 -13.18 11.75
CA GLU A 183 1.69 -12.62 13.02
C GLU A 183 2.73 -11.51 12.79
N LYS A 184 3.77 -11.78 11.99
CA LYS A 184 4.81 -10.80 11.67
C LYS A 184 4.21 -9.55 11.02
N LEU A 185 3.31 -9.72 10.05
CA LEU A 185 2.65 -8.63 9.36
C LEU A 185 1.81 -7.77 10.31
N VAL A 186 1.01 -8.40 11.15
CA VAL A 186 0.16 -7.73 12.15
C VAL A 186 1.00 -6.99 13.18
N ASN A 187 2.12 -7.57 13.62
CA ASN A 187 3.04 -6.94 14.56
C ASN A 187 3.69 -5.68 13.98
N ILE A 188 4.03 -5.68 12.68
CA ILE A 188 4.50 -4.47 11.99
C ILE A 188 3.42 -3.38 12.06
N TYR A 189 2.18 -3.67 11.69
CA TYR A 189 1.11 -2.67 11.72
C TYR A 189 0.79 -2.17 13.13
N LYS A 190 0.78 -3.05 14.13
CA LYS A 190 0.62 -2.64 15.55
C LYS A 190 1.78 -1.75 16.00
N GLY A 191 2.99 -2.02 15.53
CA GLY A 191 4.20 -1.25 15.82
C GLY A 191 4.18 0.18 15.25
N LEU A 192 3.33 0.46 14.24
CA LEU A 192 3.18 1.83 13.71
C LEU A 192 2.42 2.76 14.64
N LYS A 193 1.70 2.25 15.65
CA LYS A 193 0.82 3.04 16.52
C LYS A 193 1.47 4.32 17.08
N PRO A 194 2.73 4.31 17.57
CA PRO A 194 3.38 5.53 18.09
C PRO A 194 3.59 6.62 17.03
N LEU A 195 3.60 6.26 15.75
CA LEU A 195 3.78 7.17 14.61
C LEU A 195 2.45 7.75 14.11
N LEU A 196 1.31 7.30 14.63
CA LEU A 196 -0.01 7.69 14.14
C LEU A 196 -0.59 8.82 14.99
N ARG A 197 -1.20 9.80 14.32
CA ARG A 197 -2.06 10.78 15.00
C ARG A 197 -3.30 10.09 15.57
N GLU A 198 -3.92 10.69 16.58
CA GLU A 198 -5.08 10.12 17.31
C GLU A 198 -6.21 9.63 16.39
N LYS A 199 -6.43 10.26 15.25
CA LYS A 199 -7.50 9.94 14.29
C LYS A 199 -6.99 9.44 12.95
N ALA A 200 -5.76 8.93 12.92
CA ALA A 200 -5.19 8.38 11.70
C ALA A 200 -5.96 7.15 11.21
N TYR A 201 -6.00 6.99 9.90
CA TYR A 201 -6.60 5.82 9.24
C TYR A 201 -5.52 4.92 8.68
N LEU A 202 -5.83 3.62 8.61
CA LEU A 202 -4.99 2.61 7.97
C LEU A 202 -5.81 1.90 6.90
N THR A 203 -5.32 1.92 5.66
CA THR A 203 -5.85 1.11 4.56
C THR A 203 -4.80 0.12 4.09
N ILE A 204 -5.17 -1.16 4.08
CA ILE A 204 -4.31 -2.24 3.62
C ILE A 204 -4.91 -2.85 2.36
N ILE A 205 -4.16 -2.82 1.26
CA ILE A 205 -4.56 -3.37 -0.03
C ILE A 205 -4.04 -4.81 -0.11
N VAL A 206 -4.92 -5.77 0.07
CA VAL A 206 -4.59 -7.20 0.04
C VAL A 206 -5.62 -8.00 -0.74
N LYS A 207 -5.27 -9.21 -1.10
CA LYS A 207 -6.19 -10.22 -1.63
C LYS A 207 -6.04 -11.53 -0.85
N ASN A 208 -7.11 -12.32 -0.84
CA ASN A 208 -7.04 -13.68 -0.31
C ASN A 208 -6.10 -14.54 -1.17
N VAL A 209 -5.39 -15.45 -0.54
CA VAL A 209 -4.41 -16.32 -1.19
C VAL A 209 -5.00 -17.71 -1.38
N LYS A 210 -4.91 -18.26 -2.61
CA LYS A 210 -5.26 -19.65 -2.89
C LYS A 210 -3.99 -20.47 -3.06
N LYS A 211 -3.80 -21.50 -2.22
CA LYS A 211 -2.64 -22.39 -2.24
C LYS A 211 -3.08 -23.81 -1.92
N GLY A 212 -2.64 -24.78 -2.71
CA GLY A 212 -2.97 -26.18 -2.46
C GLY A 212 -4.47 -26.50 -2.43
N GLY A 213 -5.30 -25.81 -3.23
CA GLY A 213 -6.75 -25.98 -3.23
C GLY A 213 -7.48 -25.26 -2.08
N LYS A 214 -6.77 -24.77 -1.07
CA LYS A 214 -7.30 -24.04 0.08
C LYS A 214 -7.26 -22.52 -0.14
N ILE A 215 -8.26 -21.79 0.38
CA ILE A 215 -8.28 -20.33 0.41
C ILE A 215 -7.86 -19.89 1.81
N TYR A 216 -6.86 -19.02 1.85
CA TYR A 216 -6.40 -18.30 3.05
C TYR A 216 -7.00 -16.90 3.01
N PRO A 217 -7.90 -16.54 3.94
CA PRO A 217 -8.65 -15.29 3.88
C PRO A 217 -7.84 -14.14 4.49
N LEU A 218 -6.65 -13.86 3.93
CA LEU A 218 -5.67 -12.91 4.46
C LEU A 218 -6.28 -11.56 4.83
N ALA A 219 -7.20 -11.03 4.01
CA ALA A 219 -7.85 -9.75 4.29
C ALA A 219 -8.67 -9.78 5.60
N TRP A 220 -9.38 -10.87 5.86
CA TRP A 220 -10.19 -11.06 7.06
C TRP A 220 -9.33 -11.33 8.28
N ASP A 221 -8.29 -12.15 8.12
CA ASP A 221 -7.39 -12.51 9.21
C ASP A 221 -6.62 -11.28 9.71
N ILE A 222 -6.08 -10.44 8.80
CA ILE A 222 -5.46 -9.17 9.19
C ILE A 222 -6.47 -8.27 9.92
N ALA A 223 -7.68 -8.14 9.39
CA ALA A 223 -8.71 -7.29 10.00
C ALA A 223 -9.06 -7.76 11.42
N ARG A 224 -9.22 -9.08 11.61
CA ARG A 224 -9.50 -9.69 12.92
C ARG A 224 -8.37 -9.43 13.91
N GLU A 225 -7.13 -9.68 13.53
CA GLU A 225 -5.95 -9.57 14.40
C GLU A 225 -5.62 -8.12 14.76
N LEU A 226 -5.97 -7.17 13.90
CA LEU A 226 -5.84 -5.73 14.20
C LEU A 226 -7.01 -5.19 15.03
N GLY A 227 -7.98 -6.04 15.41
CA GLY A 227 -9.14 -5.60 16.17
C GLY A 227 -10.07 -4.69 15.36
N ALA A 228 -10.11 -4.86 14.03
CA ALA A 228 -11.08 -4.17 13.19
C ALA A 228 -12.48 -4.57 13.65
N CYS A 229 -13.15 -3.61 14.24
CA CYS A 229 -14.31 -3.73 15.10
C CYS A 229 -15.38 -4.74 14.68
N PRO A 230 -15.90 -5.51 15.62
CA PRO A 230 -17.27 -5.99 15.53
C PRO A 230 -18.23 -4.79 15.44
N PRO A 231 -19.38 -4.95 14.73
CA PRO A 231 -20.35 -3.87 14.55
C PRO A 231 -20.80 -3.36 15.94
N GLY A 232 -20.54 -2.08 16.23
CA GLY A 232 -20.99 -1.43 17.47
C GLY A 232 -19.96 -0.60 18.25
N LEU A 233 -18.67 -0.73 17.99
CA LEU A 233 -17.65 0.08 18.69
C LEU A 233 -17.31 1.34 17.86
N ARG A 234 -17.88 2.47 18.27
CA ARG A 234 -17.48 3.80 17.76
C ARG A 234 -16.16 4.19 18.44
N GLY A 235 -15.13 4.43 17.64
CA GLY A 235 -13.89 5.04 18.13
C GLY A 235 -12.61 4.25 17.90
N ALA A 236 -12.63 3.09 17.28
CA ALA A 236 -11.41 2.41 16.87
C ALA A 236 -11.07 2.76 15.41
N ASN A 237 -9.79 2.90 15.12
CA ASN A 237 -9.26 3.11 13.78
C ASN A 237 -9.77 2.01 12.84
N CYS A 238 -10.57 2.38 11.85
CA CYS A 238 -11.17 1.42 10.94
C CYS A 238 -10.14 0.95 9.91
N VAL A 239 -9.86 -0.36 9.90
CA VAL A 239 -9.08 -0.99 8.83
C VAL A 239 -10.03 -1.25 7.66
N ARG A 240 -9.76 -0.64 6.50
CA ARG A 240 -10.41 -0.97 5.24
C ARG A 240 -9.52 -1.92 4.46
N THR A 241 -10.02 -3.12 4.21
CA THR A 241 -9.39 -4.09 3.31
C THR A 241 -10.07 -4.05 1.95
N LEU A 242 -9.30 -4.00 0.88
CA LEU A 242 -9.79 -4.08 -0.48
C LEU A 242 -9.39 -5.43 -1.07
N ASN A 243 -10.37 -6.26 -1.35
CA ASN A 243 -10.16 -7.46 -2.17
C ASN A 243 -10.16 -7.04 -3.65
N SER A 244 -9.01 -7.12 -4.33
CA SER A 244 -9.02 -7.12 -5.79
C SER A 244 -9.68 -8.41 -6.27
N PRO A 245 -10.75 -8.38 -7.06
CA PRO A 245 -11.21 -9.56 -7.75
C PRO A 245 -10.07 -10.00 -8.69
N GLY A 246 -9.62 -11.23 -8.55
CA GLY A 246 -8.86 -11.88 -9.60
C GLY A 246 -9.67 -11.80 -10.92
N PRO A 247 -9.05 -11.96 -12.10
CA PRO A 247 -9.79 -11.92 -13.35
C PRO A 247 -10.92 -12.93 -13.24
N ALA A 248 -12.13 -12.43 -13.07
CA ALA A 248 -13.33 -13.24 -13.16
C ALA A 248 -13.35 -13.74 -14.59
N ALA A 249 -13.26 -15.05 -14.75
CA ALA A 249 -13.68 -15.67 -15.99
C ALA A 249 -15.16 -15.35 -16.13
N LEU A 250 -15.47 -14.36 -16.95
CA LEU A 250 -16.82 -14.21 -17.49
C LEU A 250 -17.09 -15.45 -18.35
N ARG A 251 -17.93 -16.31 -17.86
CA ARG A 251 -18.75 -17.21 -18.65
C ARG A 251 -20.20 -16.82 -18.44
#